data_fba252ba83bb00a13554e8182b224673
#
_entry.id   fba252ba83bb00a13554e8182b224673
#
_cell.length_a   1.000
_cell.length_b   1.000
_cell.length_c   1.000
_cell.angle_alpha   90.00
_cell.angle_beta   90.00
_cell.angle_gamma   90.00
#
_symmetry.space_group_name_H-M   'P 1'
#
loop_
_entity.id
_entity.type
_entity.pdbx_description
1 polymer ?
#
loop_
_entity_poly.entity_id
_entity_poly.type
_entity_poly.pdbx_seq_one_letter_code
_entity_poly.pdbx_strand_id
1 'polypeptide(L)'
;RTGSAGGRGARAAAGKTVGAPDTEKPDFDPCPAFTELDGRRSRLSSDADVRRQQAFPSPTLESVVRFVVSYARDSRLHLSYREEEIADFIAGLGASRLTILQGMSGTGKTSLPKIVCEALMGNCEIVEVESSWRDKNELLGYYNEFSRTYTPRKFTQALYRACLDPDTVTLIVLDEMNLSRIEYYFSDFLSLMENEEDRRELKLLNTPLYCVSDHELRPYRGLIDGHTIRIPRNVWFVGTANRDESTFGISDKVYDRAHTMNFRHRAARIEHYGAVQAPRYLSCPMLLSLLGQARDSFPFDVETNGTVRRVEELLAPYNVSFGNRVARQMEDYVRIYCACFPSPASRLNEALENILLSEVVAKLENRNVEDREALAAEFDGLGLHRCADFVRGLNEEFL
;
A
#
# COMPACT_ATOMS: atom_id res chain seq x y z
N ARG A 1 -82.66 -6.17 40.83
CA ARG A 1 -82.35 -7.57 40.50
C ARG A 1 -81.21 -7.54 39.50
N THR A 2 -80.03 -7.60 39.99
CA THR A 2 -79.06 -8.66 40.13
C THR A 2 -78.53 -9.20 38.82
N GLY A 3 -77.21 -9.13 38.69
CA GLY A 3 -76.41 -9.95 37.80
C GLY A 3 -75.12 -9.33 37.35
N SER A 4 -74.19 -9.37 38.15
CA SER A 4 -72.86 -9.99 38.13
C SER A 4 -72.01 -9.68 36.89
N ALA A 5 -70.89 -8.98 37.12
CA ALA A 5 -69.76 -8.69 36.25
C ALA A 5 -68.85 -9.89 35.97
N GLY A 6 -68.32 -9.96 34.80
CA GLY A 6 -67.25 -10.86 34.44
C GLY A 6 -66.11 -10.14 33.83
N GLY A 7 -65.09 -9.77 34.58
CA GLY A 7 -63.87 -9.15 34.10
C GLY A 7 -63.01 -10.16 33.35
N ARG A 8 -62.60 -9.80 32.12
CA ARG A 8 -61.51 -10.51 31.41
C ARG A 8 -60.27 -9.64 31.48
N GLY A 9 -59.29 -10.13 32.27
CA GLY A 9 -57.99 -9.56 32.38
C GLY A 9 -57.20 -9.68 31.07
N ALA A 10 -56.69 -8.55 30.60
CA ALA A 10 -55.73 -8.51 29.55
C ALA A 10 -54.39 -9.06 30.04
N ARG A 11 -53.95 -10.14 29.44
CA ARG A 11 -52.60 -10.65 29.62
C ARG A 11 -51.66 -9.71 28.84
N ALA A 12 -50.82 -8.97 29.56
CA ALA A 12 -49.66 -8.29 29.04
C ALA A 12 -48.68 -9.35 28.48
N ALA A 13 -48.31 -9.18 27.21
CA ALA A 13 -47.24 -9.96 26.58
C ALA A 13 -45.91 -9.58 27.24
N ALA A 14 -45.31 -10.49 27.96
CA ALA A 14 -43.97 -10.36 28.50
C ALA A 14 -42.98 -10.25 27.32
N GLY A 15 -42.37 -9.07 27.16
CA GLY A 15 -41.24 -8.88 26.26
C GLY A 15 -40.12 -9.85 26.66
N LYS A 16 -39.62 -10.60 25.69
CA LYS A 16 -38.41 -11.39 25.87
C LYS A 16 -37.26 -10.42 26.15
N THR A 17 -36.85 -10.31 27.39
CA THR A 17 -35.56 -9.78 27.79
C THR A 17 -34.49 -10.61 27.10
N VAL A 18 -33.72 -9.96 26.24
CA VAL A 18 -32.49 -10.54 25.71
C VAL A 18 -31.63 -10.86 26.93
N GLY A 19 -31.37 -12.15 27.15
CA GLY A 19 -30.62 -12.62 28.32
C GLY A 19 -29.25 -11.96 28.36
N ALA A 20 -28.88 -11.51 29.54
CA ALA A 20 -27.51 -11.09 29.81
C ALA A 20 -26.55 -12.23 29.44
N PRO A 21 -25.37 -11.97 28.93
CA PRO A 21 -24.41 -13.01 28.58
C PRO A 21 -24.09 -13.85 29.82
N ASP A 22 -24.09 -15.16 29.63
CA ASP A 22 -23.76 -16.15 30.67
C ASP A 22 -22.35 -15.86 31.20
N THR A 23 -22.28 -15.35 32.41
CA THR A 23 -21.05 -15.01 33.13
C THR A 23 -20.30 -16.21 33.72
N GLU A 24 -20.76 -17.43 33.45
CA GLU A 24 -20.12 -18.68 33.93
C GLU A 24 -19.25 -19.37 32.86
N LYS A 25 -18.97 -18.75 31.74
CA LYS A 25 -18.09 -19.38 30.76
C LYS A 25 -16.63 -19.32 31.21
N PRO A 26 -15.90 -20.44 31.11
CA PRO A 26 -14.46 -20.45 31.36
C PRO A 26 -13.75 -19.47 30.44
N ASP A 27 -12.60 -18.96 30.88
CA ASP A 27 -11.74 -18.09 30.06
C ASP A 27 -11.52 -18.71 28.68
N PHE A 28 -11.79 -17.94 27.64
CA PHE A 28 -11.70 -18.37 26.27
C PHE A 28 -11.18 -17.25 25.38
N ASP A 29 -10.12 -17.55 24.67
CA ASP A 29 -9.52 -16.63 23.71
C ASP A 29 -9.70 -17.16 22.28
N PRO A 30 -10.63 -16.61 21.50
CA PRO A 30 -10.84 -17.04 20.12
C PRO A 30 -9.73 -16.61 19.16
N CYS A 31 -8.85 -15.65 19.52
CA CYS A 31 -7.73 -15.22 18.70
C CYS A 31 -6.50 -14.83 19.53
N PRO A 32 -5.70 -15.80 20.01
CA PRO A 32 -4.50 -15.54 20.82
C PRO A 32 -3.52 -14.58 20.16
N ALA A 33 -3.42 -14.60 18.83
CA ALA A 33 -2.55 -13.70 18.10
C ALA A 33 -2.93 -12.22 18.30
N PHE A 34 -4.21 -11.89 18.33
CA PHE A 34 -4.67 -10.52 18.60
C PHE A 34 -4.49 -10.14 20.07
N THR A 35 -4.73 -11.06 20.99
CA THR A 35 -4.47 -10.85 22.43
C THR A 35 -2.99 -10.54 22.68
N GLU A 36 -2.08 -11.28 22.04
CA GLU A 36 -0.64 -10.99 22.12
C GLU A 36 -0.30 -9.59 21.60
N LEU A 37 -0.87 -9.21 20.47
CA LEU A 37 -0.65 -7.88 19.89
C LEU A 37 -1.20 -6.77 20.79
N ASP A 38 -2.39 -6.93 21.37
CA ASP A 38 -2.97 -6.00 22.34
C ASP A 38 -2.10 -5.84 23.59
N GLY A 39 -1.49 -6.92 24.06
CA GLY A 39 -0.58 -6.93 25.22
C GLY A 39 0.77 -6.23 24.93
N ARG A 40 1.23 -6.18 23.71
CA ARG A 40 2.49 -5.51 23.32
C ARG A 40 2.42 -3.98 23.40
N ARG A 41 1.22 -3.39 23.44
CA ARG A 41 1.04 -1.93 23.50
C ARG A 41 1.70 -1.28 24.71
N SER A 42 1.85 -1.97 25.83
CA SER A 42 2.58 -1.45 26.99
C SER A 42 4.08 -1.22 26.70
N ARG A 43 4.65 -1.92 25.71
CA ARG A 43 6.02 -1.71 25.24
C ARG A 43 6.13 -0.52 24.28
N LEU A 44 5.06 -0.14 23.58
CA LEU A 44 5.04 1.03 22.70
C LEU A 44 5.24 2.36 23.46
N SER A 45 4.92 2.41 24.75
CA SER A 45 5.20 3.59 25.58
C SER A 45 6.70 3.77 25.84
N SER A 46 7.47 2.69 26.02
CA SER A 46 8.93 2.75 26.13
C SER A 46 9.60 3.09 24.79
N ASP A 47 9.00 2.63 23.68
CA ASP A 47 9.45 2.95 22.33
C ASP A 47 9.20 4.42 21.96
N ALA A 48 8.20 5.08 22.59
CA ALA A 48 7.90 6.49 22.34
C ALA A 48 9.07 7.43 22.72
N ASP A 49 9.79 7.14 23.79
CA ASP A 49 10.96 7.93 24.19
C ASP A 49 12.13 7.73 23.22
N VAL A 50 12.35 6.49 22.76
CA VAL A 50 13.35 6.20 21.74
C VAL A 50 13.00 6.91 20.42
N ARG A 51 11.75 6.89 20.00
CA ARG A 51 11.27 7.60 18.82
C ARG A 51 11.46 9.10 18.90
N ARG A 52 11.21 9.70 20.08
CA ARG A 52 11.47 11.14 20.31
C ARG A 52 12.95 11.50 20.21
N GLN A 53 13.82 10.67 20.78
CA GLN A 53 15.28 10.90 20.75
C GLN A 53 15.85 10.72 19.33
N GLN A 54 15.28 9.83 18.55
CA GLN A 54 15.70 9.53 17.19
C GLN A 54 14.83 10.23 16.13
N ALA A 55 14.00 11.21 16.53
CA ALA A 55 13.14 11.93 15.59
C ALA A 55 13.95 12.57 14.46
N PHE A 56 13.40 12.51 13.26
CA PHE A 56 14.01 13.14 12.08
C PHE A 56 13.99 14.67 12.28
N PRO A 57 15.14 15.36 12.33
CA PRO A 57 15.17 16.80 12.60
C PRO A 57 14.71 17.58 11.37
N SER A 58 13.68 18.42 11.52
CA SER A 58 13.15 19.32 10.46
C SER A 58 13.08 18.66 9.08
N PRO A 59 12.30 17.56 8.93
CA PRO A 59 12.30 16.80 7.69
C PRO A 59 11.71 17.61 6.54
N THR A 60 12.32 17.45 5.35
CA THR A 60 11.76 17.79 4.04
C THR A 60 11.81 16.54 3.17
N LEU A 61 11.02 16.44 2.10
CA LEU A 61 11.09 15.27 1.20
C LEU A 61 12.50 15.09 0.64
N GLU A 62 13.17 16.17 0.25
CA GLU A 62 14.57 16.14 -0.19
C GLU A 62 15.49 15.52 0.87
N SER A 63 15.40 16.00 2.13
CA SER A 63 16.25 15.48 3.21
C SER A 63 15.96 14.02 3.54
N VAL A 64 14.70 13.60 3.43
CA VAL A 64 14.28 12.19 3.62
C VAL A 64 14.86 11.31 2.51
N VAL A 65 14.75 11.72 1.24
CA VAL A 65 15.32 10.98 0.11
C VAL A 65 16.83 10.80 0.28
N ARG A 66 17.57 11.88 0.51
CA ARG A 66 19.03 11.83 0.70
C ARG A 66 19.43 10.96 1.90
N PHE A 67 18.67 11.06 2.98
CA PHE A 67 18.92 10.23 4.16
C PHE A 67 18.74 8.74 3.85
N VAL A 68 17.64 8.34 3.18
CA VAL A 68 17.38 6.95 2.81
C VAL A 68 18.46 6.41 1.87
N VAL A 69 18.90 7.20 0.87
CA VAL A 69 20.00 6.83 -0.03
C VAL A 69 21.29 6.57 0.75
N SER A 70 21.65 7.49 1.65
CA SER A 70 22.84 7.34 2.50
C SER A 70 22.73 6.14 3.43
N TYR A 71 21.57 5.96 4.06
CA TYR A 71 21.30 4.82 4.94
C TYR A 71 21.39 3.48 4.20
N ALA A 72 20.83 3.38 3.00
CA ALA A 72 20.86 2.17 2.18
C ALA A 72 22.30 1.73 1.88
N ARG A 73 23.16 2.69 1.52
CA ARG A 73 24.58 2.46 1.25
C ARG A 73 25.33 1.96 2.49
N ASP A 74 25.03 2.55 3.65
CA ASP A 74 25.71 2.26 4.92
C ASP A 74 25.08 1.07 5.68
N SER A 75 23.92 0.56 5.21
CA SER A 75 23.21 -0.59 5.79
C SER A 75 23.94 -1.91 5.57
N ARG A 76 23.55 -2.95 6.30
CA ARG A 76 24.11 -4.32 6.14
C ARG A 76 23.94 -4.91 4.75
N LEU A 77 22.98 -4.41 3.96
CA LEU A 77 22.71 -4.88 2.61
C LEU A 77 23.64 -4.23 1.58
N HIS A 78 24.31 -3.12 1.93
CA HIS A 78 25.20 -2.34 1.06
C HIS A 78 24.64 -2.13 -0.34
N LEU A 79 23.36 -1.70 -0.42
CA LEU A 79 22.68 -1.49 -1.68
C LEU A 79 22.73 -0.02 -2.07
N SER A 80 23.10 0.24 -3.30
CA SER A 80 23.10 1.59 -3.88
C SER A 80 21.78 1.82 -4.58
N TYR A 81 21.02 2.77 -4.06
CA TYR A 81 19.88 3.36 -4.76
C TYR A 81 20.23 4.80 -5.15
N ARG A 82 19.76 5.24 -6.31
CA ARG A 82 19.86 6.64 -6.74
C ARG A 82 18.78 7.47 -6.03
N GLU A 83 19.02 8.78 -5.92
CA GLU A 83 18.02 9.71 -5.36
C GLU A 83 16.71 9.63 -6.15
N GLU A 84 16.77 9.47 -7.47
CA GLU A 84 15.61 9.34 -8.36
C GLU A 84 14.77 8.08 -8.03
N GLU A 85 15.41 6.96 -7.69
CA GLU A 85 14.69 5.72 -7.34
C GLU A 85 13.98 5.81 -5.99
N ILE A 86 14.60 6.46 -5.01
CA ILE A 86 13.96 6.71 -3.71
C ILE A 86 12.85 7.77 -3.86
N ALA A 87 13.07 8.82 -4.67
CA ALA A 87 12.06 9.83 -4.95
C ALA A 87 10.84 9.25 -5.67
N ASP A 88 11.07 8.37 -6.66
CA ASP A 88 10.01 7.63 -7.39
C ASP A 88 9.17 6.80 -6.41
N PHE A 89 9.82 6.05 -5.52
CA PHE A 89 9.13 5.26 -4.50
C PHE A 89 8.30 6.12 -3.55
N ILE A 90 8.88 7.22 -3.01
CA ILE A 90 8.17 8.13 -2.10
C ILE A 90 7.01 8.84 -2.82
N ALA A 91 7.21 9.26 -4.06
CA ALA A 91 6.15 9.87 -4.87
C ALA A 91 5.03 8.86 -5.15
N GLY A 92 5.38 7.60 -5.43
CA GLY A 92 4.42 6.50 -5.57
C GLY A 92 3.57 6.28 -4.31
N LEU A 93 4.19 6.28 -3.11
CA LEU A 93 3.46 6.20 -1.84
C LEU A 93 2.51 7.39 -1.64
N GLY A 94 2.90 8.57 -2.14
CA GLY A 94 2.05 9.75 -2.09
C GLY A 94 0.88 9.69 -3.08
N ALA A 95 1.11 9.19 -4.29
CA ALA A 95 0.10 9.16 -5.35
C ALA A 95 -0.90 8.00 -5.20
N SER A 96 -0.47 6.86 -4.63
CA SER A 96 -1.29 5.66 -4.49
C SER A 96 -1.06 4.94 -3.17
N ARG A 97 -2.06 4.16 -2.74
CA ARG A 97 -1.93 3.24 -1.60
C ARG A 97 -1.33 1.89 -1.97
N LEU A 98 -1.22 1.60 -3.27
CA LEU A 98 -0.57 0.41 -3.81
C LEU A 98 0.57 0.84 -4.74
N THR A 99 1.77 0.38 -4.46
CA THR A 99 2.93 0.53 -5.35
C THR A 99 3.36 -0.85 -5.85
N ILE A 100 3.51 -1.01 -7.16
CA ILE A 100 3.98 -2.25 -7.77
C ILE A 100 5.42 -2.07 -8.23
N LEU A 101 6.33 -2.86 -7.65
CA LEU A 101 7.74 -2.89 -8.00
C LEU A 101 7.95 -4.02 -9.02
N GLN A 102 8.11 -3.67 -10.28
CA GLN A 102 8.18 -4.62 -11.39
C GLN A 102 9.59 -4.72 -11.97
N GLY A 103 10.01 -5.90 -12.41
CA GLY A 103 11.31 -6.11 -13.04
C GLY A 103 11.84 -7.53 -12.87
N MET A 104 13.02 -7.82 -13.38
CA MET A 104 13.67 -9.14 -13.28
C MET A 104 13.92 -9.54 -11.84
N SER A 105 13.99 -10.85 -11.58
CA SER A 105 14.35 -11.38 -10.26
C SER A 105 15.74 -10.90 -9.82
N GLY A 106 15.91 -10.63 -8.52
CA GLY A 106 17.19 -10.21 -7.94
C GLY A 106 17.60 -8.76 -8.19
N THR A 107 16.72 -7.89 -8.68
CA THR A 107 17.02 -6.46 -8.91
C THR A 107 16.93 -5.59 -7.65
N GLY A 108 16.47 -6.12 -6.52
CA GLY A 108 16.36 -5.37 -5.26
C GLY A 108 14.95 -4.89 -4.92
N LYS A 109 13.92 -5.34 -5.65
CA LYS A 109 12.51 -4.95 -5.43
C LYS A 109 12.05 -5.08 -3.98
N THR A 110 12.24 -6.26 -3.40
CA THR A 110 11.84 -6.54 -2.00
C THR A 110 12.73 -5.81 -0.98
N SER A 111 13.96 -5.46 -1.36
CA SER A 111 14.90 -4.76 -0.47
C SER A 111 14.56 -3.27 -0.31
N LEU A 112 14.00 -2.63 -1.33
CA LEU A 112 13.68 -1.20 -1.29
C LEU A 112 12.70 -0.83 -0.16
N PRO A 113 11.50 -1.43 -0.05
CA PRO A 113 10.57 -1.12 1.04
C PRO A 113 11.16 -1.45 2.43
N LYS A 114 11.96 -2.52 2.55
CA LYS A 114 12.67 -2.85 3.80
C LYS A 114 13.60 -1.73 4.24
N ILE A 115 14.46 -1.27 3.33
CA ILE A 115 15.44 -0.22 3.61
C ILE A 115 14.76 1.10 3.96
N VAL A 116 13.70 1.48 3.24
CA VAL A 116 12.93 2.69 3.54
C VAL A 116 12.33 2.61 4.95
N CYS A 117 11.72 1.48 5.32
CA CYS A 117 11.19 1.29 6.67
C CYS A 117 12.29 1.27 7.72
N GLU A 118 13.41 0.57 7.50
CA GLU A 118 14.52 0.56 8.45
C GLU A 118 15.10 1.96 8.66
N ALA A 119 15.35 2.71 7.60
CA ALA A 119 15.88 4.05 7.66
C ALA A 119 14.98 5.01 8.46
N LEU A 120 13.66 4.88 8.27
CA LEU A 120 12.65 5.77 8.84
C LEU A 120 11.97 5.21 10.10
N MET A 121 12.47 4.11 10.66
CA MET A 121 11.90 3.39 11.81
C MET A 121 10.42 3.03 11.62
N GLY A 122 10.04 2.70 10.40
CA GLY A 122 8.73 2.16 10.04
C GLY A 122 8.63 0.65 10.20
N ASN A 123 7.45 0.10 10.02
CA ASN A 123 7.21 -1.34 9.99
C ASN A 123 7.17 -1.83 8.53
N CYS A 124 7.87 -2.93 8.25
CA CYS A 124 7.81 -3.62 6.97
C CYS A 124 7.46 -5.08 7.20
N GLU A 125 6.29 -5.50 6.76
CA GLU A 125 5.87 -6.91 6.84
C GLU A 125 5.86 -7.52 5.44
N ILE A 126 6.60 -8.63 5.26
CA ILE A 126 6.66 -9.35 3.99
C ILE A 126 5.75 -10.55 4.04
N VAL A 127 4.85 -10.58 3.08
CA VAL A 127 3.87 -11.64 2.86
C VAL A 127 4.19 -12.29 1.52
N GLU A 128 4.74 -13.49 1.57
CA GLU A 128 5.06 -14.28 0.38
C GLU A 128 3.75 -14.81 -0.22
N VAL A 129 3.50 -14.49 -1.49
CA VAL A 129 2.32 -14.97 -2.21
C VAL A 129 2.63 -16.35 -2.79
N GLU A 130 1.72 -17.29 -2.62
CA GLU A 130 1.85 -18.65 -3.13
C GLU A 130 0.99 -18.86 -4.38
N SER A 131 1.45 -19.66 -5.32
CA SER A 131 0.71 -20.01 -6.55
C SER A 131 -0.61 -20.74 -6.29
N SER A 132 -0.76 -21.30 -5.09
CA SER A 132 -1.97 -21.99 -4.61
C SER A 132 -3.11 -21.07 -4.24
N TRP A 133 -2.87 -19.77 -4.01
CA TRP A 133 -3.87 -18.83 -3.53
C TRP A 133 -5.04 -18.69 -4.50
N ARG A 134 -6.28 -18.80 -3.99
CA ARG A 134 -7.51 -18.75 -4.78
C ARG A 134 -8.55 -17.77 -4.26
N ASP A 135 -8.44 -17.36 -3.01
CA ASP A 135 -9.39 -16.45 -2.38
C ASP A 135 -8.71 -15.58 -1.30
N LYS A 136 -9.46 -14.64 -0.75
CA LYS A 136 -8.97 -13.68 0.25
C LYS A 136 -8.60 -14.30 1.60
N ASN A 137 -9.07 -15.50 1.93
CA ASN A 137 -8.78 -16.12 3.23
C ASN A 137 -7.30 -16.53 3.31
N GLU A 138 -6.66 -16.77 2.17
CA GLU A 138 -5.23 -17.02 2.11
C GLU A 138 -4.43 -15.81 2.65
N LEU A 139 -4.97 -14.63 2.48
CA LEU A 139 -4.40 -13.37 2.96
C LEU A 139 -4.89 -13.04 4.38
N LEU A 140 -6.20 -13.23 4.63
CA LEU A 140 -6.84 -12.80 5.87
C LEU A 140 -6.68 -13.80 7.01
N GLY A 141 -6.78 -15.09 6.73
CA GLY A 141 -6.82 -16.16 7.73
C GLY A 141 -8.14 -16.90 7.77
N TYR A 142 -8.22 -17.87 8.67
CA TYR A 142 -9.30 -18.84 8.69
C TYR A 142 -9.99 -18.88 10.05
N TYR A 143 -11.33 -18.94 10.02
CA TYR A 143 -12.15 -19.18 11.20
C TYR A 143 -12.55 -20.66 11.27
N ASN A 144 -12.29 -21.29 12.41
CA ASN A 144 -12.69 -22.66 12.67
C ASN A 144 -14.00 -22.67 13.47
N GLU A 145 -15.09 -23.12 12.82
CA GLU A 145 -16.42 -23.16 13.40
C GLU A 145 -16.53 -24.13 14.61
N PHE A 146 -15.73 -25.20 14.63
CA PHE A 146 -15.78 -26.19 15.72
C PHE A 146 -15.11 -25.66 16.99
N SER A 147 -13.90 -25.16 16.88
CA SER A 147 -13.17 -24.56 18.00
C SER A 147 -13.57 -23.12 18.28
N ARG A 148 -14.32 -22.48 17.40
CA ARG A 148 -14.68 -21.06 17.42
C ARG A 148 -13.47 -20.14 17.54
N THR A 149 -12.35 -20.53 16.89
CA THR A 149 -11.11 -19.78 16.90
C THR A 149 -10.81 -19.20 15.52
N TYR A 150 -10.20 -18.03 15.52
CA TYR A 150 -9.71 -17.37 14.31
C TYR A 150 -8.18 -17.36 14.29
N THR A 151 -7.62 -17.81 13.18
CA THR A 151 -6.17 -17.81 12.95
C THR A 151 -5.84 -16.78 11.86
N PRO A 152 -5.44 -15.54 12.22
CA PRO A 152 -5.07 -14.52 11.26
C PRO A 152 -3.74 -14.87 10.59
N ARG A 153 -3.64 -14.62 9.28
CA ARG A 153 -2.38 -14.68 8.53
C ARG A 153 -1.51 -13.46 8.85
N LYS A 154 -0.24 -13.50 8.46
CA LYS A 154 0.75 -12.42 8.66
C LYS A 154 0.22 -11.05 8.20
N PHE A 155 -0.45 -11.02 7.05
CA PHE A 155 -1.05 -9.82 6.49
C PHE A 155 -2.06 -9.17 7.45
N THR A 156 -3.01 -9.95 7.98
CA THR A 156 -4.01 -9.44 8.92
C THR A 156 -3.40 -9.04 10.25
N GLN A 157 -2.39 -9.78 10.72
CA GLN A 157 -1.64 -9.40 11.93
C GLN A 157 -0.90 -8.07 11.74
N ALA A 158 -0.32 -7.82 10.55
CA ALA A 158 0.32 -6.55 10.22
C ALA A 158 -0.68 -5.39 10.19
N LEU A 159 -1.85 -5.58 9.57
CA LEU A 159 -2.93 -4.59 9.60
C LEU A 159 -3.41 -4.31 11.03
N TYR A 160 -3.62 -5.36 11.82
CA TYR A 160 -4.04 -5.22 13.21
C TYR A 160 -3.02 -4.44 14.05
N ARG A 161 -1.73 -4.74 13.88
CA ARG A 161 -0.62 -4.01 14.52
C ARG A 161 -0.62 -2.53 14.12
N ALA A 162 -0.84 -2.24 12.83
CA ALA A 162 -0.91 -0.88 12.33
C ALA A 162 -2.09 -0.08 12.91
N CYS A 163 -3.23 -0.74 13.19
CA CYS A 163 -4.35 -0.13 13.91
C CYS A 163 -3.98 0.26 15.35
N LEU A 164 -3.10 -0.51 16.00
CA LEU A 164 -2.65 -0.24 17.38
C LEU A 164 -1.58 0.84 17.47
N ASP A 165 -0.83 1.08 16.37
CA ASP A 165 0.27 2.06 16.30
C ASP A 165 0.10 2.96 15.06
N PRO A 166 -0.86 3.91 15.07
CA PRO A 166 -1.19 4.74 13.91
C PRO A 166 -0.09 5.76 13.56
N ASP A 167 0.85 6.02 14.46
CA ASP A 167 1.93 6.98 14.25
C ASP A 167 3.11 6.40 13.46
N THR A 168 3.18 5.08 13.31
CA THR A 168 4.28 4.43 12.61
C THR A 168 3.88 4.07 11.17
N VAL A 169 4.70 4.48 10.21
CA VAL A 169 4.54 4.09 8.79
C VAL A 169 4.65 2.58 8.68
N THR A 170 3.69 1.95 8.03
CA THR A 170 3.65 0.50 7.84
C THR A 170 3.54 0.16 6.35
N LEU A 171 4.53 -0.56 5.84
CA LEU A 171 4.51 -1.14 4.50
C LEU A 171 4.21 -2.63 4.60
N ILE A 172 3.13 -3.08 3.95
CA ILE A 172 2.82 -4.50 3.81
C ILE A 172 3.20 -4.89 2.38
N VAL A 173 4.24 -5.72 2.28
CA VAL A 173 4.82 -6.14 1.00
C VAL A 173 4.24 -7.49 0.61
N LEU A 174 3.55 -7.54 -0.52
CA LEU A 174 3.11 -8.77 -1.18
C LEU A 174 4.24 -9.21 -2.12
N ASP A 175 5.08 -10.13 -1.65
CA ASP A 175 6.23 -10.57 -2.42
C ASP A 175 5.81 -11.59 -3.46
N GLU A 176 6.30 -11.38 -4.69
CA GLU A 176 5.89 -12.15 -5.88
C GLU A 176 4.35 -12.16 -6.08
N MET A 177 3.73 -10.98 -5.99
CA MET A 177 2.27 -10.82 -5.97
C MET A 177 1.57 -11.42 -7.20
N ASN A 178 2.26 -11.62 -8.30
CA ASN A 178 1.73 -12.19 -9.53
C ASN A 178 1.99 -13.69 -9.71
N LEU A 179 2.45 -14.41 -8.67
CA LEU A 179 2.47 -15.89 -8.64
C LEU A 179 1.06 -16.50 -8.61
N SER A 180 0.08 -15.74 -8.13
CA SER A 180 -1.34 -16.04 -8.26
C SER A 180 -2.06 -14.82 -8.83
N ARG A 181 -3.28 -15.01 -9.34
CA ARG A 181 -4.05 -13.88 -9.85
C ARG A 181 -4.44 -12.94 -8.72
N ILE A 182 -3.96 -11.71 -8.78
CA ILE A 182 -4.14 -10.68 -7.75
C ILE A 182 -5.62 -10.45 -7.44
N GLU A 183 -6.47 -10.50 -8.46
CA GLU A 183 -7.90 -10.29 -8.34
C GLU A 183 -8.58 -11.34 -7.47
N TYR A 184 -8.01 -12.53 -7.29
CA TYR A 184 -8.61 -13.57 -6.47
C TYR A 184 -8.46 -13.30 -4.98
N TYR A 185 -7.30 -12.82 -4.55
CA TYR A 185 -7.02 -12.65 -3.14
C TYR A 185 -7.00 -11.19 -2.68
N PHE A 186 -6.84 -10.21 -3.59
CA PHE A 186 -6.67 -8.79 -3.24
C PHE A 186 -7.79 -7.87 -3.74
N SER A 187 -8.84 -8.38 -4.41
CA SER A 187 -9.92 -7.56 -5.01
C SER A 187 -10.66 -6.67 -4.01
N ASP A 188 -10.90 -7.18 -2.79
CA ASP A 188 -11.57 -6.40 -1.75
C ASP A 188 -10.75 -5.17 -1.38
N PHE A 189 -9.41 -5.31 -1.29
CA PHE A 189 -8.49 -4.20 -0.99
C PHE A 189 -8.43 -3.19 -2.13
N LEU A 190 -8.41 -3.65 -3.40
CA LEU A 190 -8.45 -2.76 -4.56
C LEU A 190 -9.71 -1.87 -4.54
N SER A 191 -10.84 -2.42 -4.11
CA SER A 191 -12.09 -1.69 -4.00
C SER A 191 -12.10 -0.75 -2.78
N LEU A 192 -11.56 -1.19 -1.65
CA LEU A 192 -11.52 -0.38 -0.42
C LEU A 192 -10.58 0.81 -0.52
N MET A 193 -9.46 0.69 -1.26
CA MET A 193 -8.54 1.79 -1.47
C MET A 193 -9.13 2.96 -2.25
N GLU A 194 -10.22 2.76 -3.00
CA GLU A 194 -10.97 3.81 -3.69
C GLU A 194 -11.87 4.63 -2.76
N ASN A 195 -12.22 4.06 -1.60
CA ASN A 195 -13.09 4.72 -0.65
C ASN A 195 -12.34 5.80 0.14
N GLU A 196 -13.12 6.73 0.69
CA GLU A 196 -12.63 7.64 1.71
C GLU A 196 -12.08 6.86 2.91
N GLU A 197 -11.14 7.46 3.63
CA GLU A 197 -10.37 6.78 4.66
C GLU A 197 -11.23 6.16 5.77
N ASP A 198 -12.28 6.87 6.19
CA ASP A 198 -13.22 6.44 7.21
C ASP A 198 -14.10 5.25 6.79
N ARG A 199 -14.18 4.98 5.48
CA ARG A 199 -14.96 3.89 4.87
C ARG A 199 -14.14 2.68 4.44
N ARG A 200 -12.84 2.65 4.73
CA ARG A 200 -11.95 1.52 4.39
C ARG A 200 -12.07 0.39 5.41
N GLU A 201 -13.28 -0.11 5.57
CA GLU A 201 -13.60 -1.18 6.51
C GLU A 201 -13.70 -2.52 5.81
N LEU A 202 -12.93 -3.50 6.28
CA LEU A 202 -12.92 -4.87 5.79
C LEU A 202 -13.53 -5.78 6.85
N LYS A 203 -14.60 -6.46 6.47
CA LYS A 203 -15.21 -7.51 7.32
C LYS A 203 -14.35 -8.76 7.25
N LEU A 204 -13.68 -9.09 8.36
CA LEU A 204 -12.86 -10.30 8.49
C LEU A 204 -13.69 -11.56 8.66
N LEU A 205 -14.75 -11.46 9.47
CA LEU A 205 -15.56 -12.59 9.94
C LEU A 205 -17.05 -12.27 9.90
N ASN A 206 -17.87 -13.30 9.84
CA ASN A 206 -19.33 -13.17 9.97
C ASN A 206 -19.79 -13.10 11.43
N THR A 207 -19.01 -13.69 12.34
CA THR A 207 -19.31 -13.76 13.78
C THR A 207 -18.33 -12.88 14.55
N PRO A 208 -18.80 -11.98 15.43
CA PRO A 208 -17.92 -11.18 16.27
C PRO A 208 -17.07 -12.03 17.21
N LEU A 209 -15.81 -11.65 17.37
CA LEU A 209 -14.87 -12.25 18.31
C LEU A 209 -14.75 -11.40 19.57
N TYR A 210 -14.86 -12.04 20.73
CA TYR A 210 -14.60 -11.43 22.03
C TYR A 210 -13.79 -12.41 22.88
N CYS A 211 -12.72 -11.90 23.47
CA CYS A 211 -11.98 -12.63 24.47
C CYS A 211 -12.79 -12.66 25.78
N VAL A 212 -12.87 -13.79 26.44
CA VAL A 212 -13.43 -13.92 27.78
C VAL A 212 -12.29 -14.11 28.76
N SER A 213 -12.11 -13.17 29.68
CA SER A 213 -11.08 -13.24 30.73
C SER A 213 -11.64 -12.68 32.02
N ASP A 214 -11.44 -13.40 33.15
CA ASP A 214 -11.98 -13.07 34.46
C ASP A 214 -13.51 -12.86 34.42
N HIS A 215 -14.22 -13.71 33.66
CA HIS A 215 -15.67 -13.63 33.41
C HIS A 215 -16.17 -12.37 32.68
N GLU A 216 -15.26 -11.55 32.15
CA GLU A 216 -15.58 -10.35 31.38
C GLU A 216 -15.36 -10.56 29.88
N LEU A 217 -16.24 -9.97 29.07
CA LEU A 217 -16.05 -9.88 27.61
C LEU A 217 -15.12 -8.70 27.28
N ARG A 218 -13.99 -9.01 26.67
CA ARG A 218 -13.02 -8.00 26.23
C ARG A 218 -12.97 -7.96 24.72
N PRO A 219 -13.27 -6.80 24.10
CA PRO A 219 -13.13 -6.62 22.67
C PRO A 219 -11.64 -6.56 22.29
N TYR A 220 -11.29 -7.07 21.11
CA TYR A 220 -10.00 -6.85 20.49
C TYR A 220 -9.89 -5.40 20.01
N ARG A 221 -8.86 -4.69 20.45
CA ARG A 221 -8.71 -3.22 20.27
C ARG A 221 -8.59 -2.77 18.83
N GLY A 222 -8.01 -3.61 17.95
CA GLY A 222 -7.85 -3.32 16.54
C GLY A 222 -9.07 -3.68 15.68
N LEU A 223 -10.15 -4.23 16.29
CA LEU A 223 -11.37 -4.60 15.59
C LEU A 223 -12.52 -3.64 15.92
N ILE A 224 -13.34 -3.37 14.92
CA ILE A 224 -14.64 -2.71 15.03
C ILE A 224 -15.68 -3.82 15.19
N ASP A 225 -16.53 -3.72 16.21
CA ASP A 225 -17.60 -4.67 16.49
C ASP A 225 -17.14 -6.15 16.54
N GLY A 226 -15.87 -6.38 16.87
CA GLY A 226 -15.28 -7.71 17.01
C GLY A 226 -15.06 -8.49 15.70
N HIS A 227 -15.37 -7.96 14.53
CA HIS A 227 -15.27 -8.70 13.27
C HIS A 227 -14.81 -7.90 12.06
N THR A 228 -14.68 -6.59 12.18
CA THR A 228 -14.28 -5.69 11.09
C THR A 228 -12.95 -5.02 11.42
N ILE A 229 -12.04 -4.95 10.47
CA ILE A 229 -10.81 -4.18 10.58
C ILE A 229 -10.86 -2.98 9.63
N ARG A 230 -10.44 -1.81 10.10
CA ARG A 230 -10.27 -0.64 9.26
C ARG A 230 -8.84 -0.64 8.73
N ILE A 231 -8.68 -0.36 7.42
CA ILE A 231 -7.35 -0.12 6.84
C ILE A 231 -6.91 1.27 7.27
N PRO A 232 -5.94 1.39 8.19
CA PRO A 232 -5.57 2.69 8.75
C PRO A 232 -4.70 3.49 7.76
N ARG A 233 -4.66 4.81 7.98
CA ARG A 233 -3.95 5.77 7.10
C ARG A 233 -2.44 5.58 7.06
N ASN A 234 -1.87 4.93 8.04
CA ASN A 234 -0.44 4.63 8.13
C ASN A 234 -0.01 3.37 7.39
N VAL A 235 -0.93 2.72 6.64
CA VAL A 235 -0.63 1.52 5.86
C VAL A 235 -0.57 1.84 4.37
N TRP A 236 0.49 1.34 3.72
CA TRP A 236 0.61 1.23 2.26
C TRP A 236 0.90 -0.21 1.88
N PHE A 237 0.41 -0.61 0.72
CA PHE A 237 0.69 -1.90 0.13
C PHE A 237 1.77 -1.76 -0.94
N VAL A 238 2.70 -2.70 -0.95
CA VAL A 238 3.74 -2.77 -1.97
C VAL A 238 3.70 -4.17 -2.56
N GLY A 239 3.54 -4.29 -3.87
CA GLY A 239 3.63 -5.57 -4.56
C GLY A 239 4.96 -5.70 -5.27
N THR A 240 5.65 -6.83 -5.19
CA THR A 240 6.73 -7.14 -6.11
C THR A 240 6.21 -8.06 -7.21
N ALA A 241 6.57 -7.79 -8.46
CA ALA A 241 6.16 -8.59 -9.60
C ALA A 241 7.36 -8.92 -10.49
N ASN A 242 7.47 -10.17 -10.89
CA ASN A 242 8.43 -10.61 -11.87
C ASN A 242 7.79 -10.64 -13.27
N ARG A 243 8.58 -10.32 -14.31
CA ARG A 243 8.18 -10.44 -15.72
C ARG A 243 8.80 -11.71 -16.29
N ASP A 244 8.37 -12.87 -15.84
CA ASP A 244 8.83 -14.15 -16.35
C ASP A 244 7.63 -15.03 -16.77
N GLU A 245 7.88 -16.03 -17.58
CA GLU A 245 6.84 -16.90 -18.18
C GLU A 245 6.03 -17.69 -17.14
N SER A 246 6.53 -17.81 -15.91
CA SER A 246 5.88 -18.57 -14.83
C SER A 246 4.85 -17.78 -14.04
N THR A 247 4.70 -16.46 -14.32
CA THR A 247 3.85 -15.55 -13.54
C THR A 247 2.61 -15.12 -14.31
N PHE A 248 1.55 -14.73 -13.58
CA PHE A 248 0.35 -14.19 -14.21
C PHE A 248 0.55 -12.72 -14.60
N GLY A 249 -0.04 -12.34 -15.74
CA GLY A 249 -0.16 -10.94 -16.11
C GLY A 249 -1.01 -10.17 -15.09
N ILE A 250 -0.61 -8.94 -14.80
CA ILE A 250 -1.37 -8.02 -13.95
C ILE A 250 -2.37 -7.30 -14.84
N SER A 251 -3.66 -7.29 -14.46
CA SER A 251 -4.69 -6.63 -15.26
C SER A 251 -4.65 -5.10 -15.15
N ASP A 252 -5.18 -4.42 -16.17
CA ASP A 252 -5.34 -2.97 -16.20
C ASP A 252 -6.12 -2.46 -14.96
N LYS A 253 -7.09 -3.27 -14.48
CA LYS A 253 -7.87 -2.95 -13.28
C LYS A 253 -7.01 -2.78 -12.02
N VAL A 254 -5.90 -3.50 -11.92
CA VAL A 254 -4.93 -3.38 -10.82
C VAL A 254 -3.99 -2.22 -11.08
N TYR A 255 -3.46 -2.11 -12.30
CA TYR A 255 -2.57 -1.01 -12.69
C TYR A 255 -3.23 0.37 -12.50
N ASP A 256 -4.47 0.55 -12.89
CA ASP A 256 -5.21 1.82 -12.72
C ASP A 256 -5.37 2.27 -11.26
N ARG A 257 -5.01 1.41 -10.28
CA ARG A 257 -5.09 1.67 -8.83
C ARG A 257 -3.75 1.69 -8.14
N ALA A 258 -2.70 1.38 -8.87
CA ALA A 258 -1.35 1.29 -8.34
C ALA A 258 -0.46 2.38 -8.96
N HIS A 259 0.63 2.69 -8.30
CA HIS A 259 1.79 3.31 -8.95
C HIS A 259 2.77 2.19 -9.32
N THR A 260 3.27 2.19 -10.55
CA THR A 260 4.17 1.14 -11.03
C THR A 260 5.58 1.69 -11.19
N MET A 261 6.52 1.07 -10.49
CA MET A 261 7.95 1.37 -10.56
C MET A 261 8.70 0.24 -11.26
N ASN A 262 9.38 0.54 -12.35
CA ASN A 262 10.09 -0.45 -13.17
C ASN A 262 11.59 -0.52 -12.81
N PHE A 263 12.02 -1.65 -12.27
CA PHE A 263 13.43 -1.96 -12.00
C PHE A 263 14.10 -2.53 -13.24
N ARG A 264 14.83 -1.70 -13.98
CA ARG A 264 15.55 -2.10 -15.19
C ARG A 264 16.96 -2.60 -14.90
N HIS A 265 17.54 -2.17 -13.78
CA HIS A 265 18.92 -2.49 -13.43
C HIS A 265 18.99 -3.07 -12.01
N ARG A 266 19.94 -3.97 -11.82
CA ARG A 266 20.25 -4.49 -10.49
C ARG A 266 20.86 -3.38 -9.63
N ALA A 267 20.38 -3.22 -8.40
CA ALA A 267 21.02 -2.35 -7.42
C ALA A 267 22.50 -2.75 -7.25
N ALA A 268 23.41 -1.80 -7.46
CA ALA A 268 24.84 -2.08 -7.34
C ALA A 268 25.19 -2.38 -5.89
N ARG A 269 25.96 -3.44 -5.67
CA ARG A 269 26.55 -3.72 -4.36
C ARG A 269 27.77 -2.81 -4.18
N ILE A 270 27.81 -2.09 -3.08
CA ILE A 270 28.95 -1.22 -2.76
C ILE A 270 29.75 -1.87 -1.61
N GLU A 271 31.06 -1.95 -1.77
CA GLU A 271 31.96 -2.17 -0.66
C GLU A 271 32.09 -0.86 0.11
N HIS A 272 31.49 -0.80 1.29
CA HIS A 272 31.53 0.39 2.15
C HIS A 272 32.23 0.05 3.47
N TYR A 273 33.19 0.88 3.87
CA TYR A 273 33.97 0.74 5.11
C TYR A 273 33.63 1.83 6.16
N GLY A 274 32.45 2.45 6.05
CA GLY A 274 32.00 3.49 6.97
C GLY A 274 31.22 2.98 8.18
N ALA A 275 30.99 3.84 9.16
CA ALA A 275 30.11 3.53 10.28
C ALA A 275 28.66 3.41 9.79
N VAL A 276 27.95 2.39 10.27
CA VAL A 276 26.53 2.21 9.98
C VAL A 276 25.76 3.43 10.51
N GLN A 277 25.01 4.10 9.64
CA GLN A 277 24.19 5.25 10.02
C GLN A 277 23.03 4.79 10.88
N ALA A 278 22.75 5.52 11.99
CA ALA A 278 21.60 5.22 12.82
C ALA A 278 20.29 5.61 12.11
N PRO A 279 19.22 4.79 12.23
CA PRO A 279 17.93 5.13 11.67
C PRO A 279 17.31 6.36 12.35
N ARG A 280 16.37 7.04 11.68
CA ARG A 280 15.66 8.22 12.17
C ARG A 280 14.16 8.01 12.09
N TYR A 281 13.47 8.31 13.18
CA TYR A 281 12.03 8.16 13.23
C TYR A 281 11.32 9.27 12.45
N LEU A 282 10.59 8.86 11.39
CA LEU A 282 9.65 9.72 10.66
C LEU A 282 8.23 9.22 10.94
N SER A 283 7.45 9.97 11.73
CA SER A 283 6.09 9.57 12.05
C SER A 283 5.18 9.62 10.81
N CYS A 284 4.14 8.78 10.78
CA CYS A 284 3.15 8.78 9.70
C CYS A 284 2.46 10.16 9.54
N PRO A 285 2.01 10.84 10.60
CA PRO A 285 1.47 12.20 10.46
C PRO A 285 2.46 13.18 9.83
N MET A 286 3.76 13.09 10.15
CA MET A 286 4.79 13.93 9.55
C MET A 286 4.96 13.60 8.07
N LEU A 287 5.07 12.33 7.70
CA LEU A 287 5.16 11.92 6.29
C LEU A 287 3.95 12.45 5.49
N LEU A 288 2.73 12.26 6.00
CA LEU A 288 1.52 12.74 5.35
C LEU A 288 1.49 14.27 5.23
N SER A 289 2.02 15.00 6.22
CA SER A 289 2.16 16.45 6.16
C SER A 289 3.13 16.88 5.06
N LEU A 290 4.28 16.21 4.93
CA LEU A 290 5.26 16.50 3.87
C LEU A 290 4.69 16.23 2.47
N LEU A 291 3.98 15.12 2.30
CA LEU A 291 3.32 14.78 1.06
C LEU A 291 2.21 15.81 0.71
N GLY A 292 1.44 16.27 1.69
CA GLY A 292 0.44 17.32 1.53
C GLY A 292 1.08 18.66 1.11
N GLN A 293 2.12 19.10 1.82
CA GLN A 293 2.84 20.32 1.46
C GLN A 293 3.40 20.29 0.03
N ALA A 294 3.91 19.13 -0.40
CA ALA A 294 4.42 18.97 -1.76
C ALA A 294 3.30 19.14 -2.82
N ARG A 295 2.12 18.59 -2.56
CA ARG A 295 0.96 18.75 -3.46
C ARG A 295 0.53 20.22 -3.59
N ASP A 296 0.62 20.96 -2.50
CA ASP A 296 0.17 22.36 -2.46
C ASP A 296 1.22 23.35 -2.99
N SER A 297 2.51 22.99 -2.93
CA SER A 297 3.61 23.91 -3.22
C SER A 297 4.07 23.93 -4.67
N PHE A 298 3.89 22.84 -5.43
CA PHE A 298 4.33 22.75 -6.83
C PHE A 298 3.15 22.80 -7.80
N PRO A 299 3.05 23.86 -8.65
CA PRO A 299 1.94 23.99 -9.58
C PRO A 299 2.12 23.02 -10.75
N PHE A 300 1.26 22.02 -10.83
CA PHE A 300 1.17 21.10 -11.96
C PHE A 300 -0.32 20.70 -12.14
N ASP A 301 -0.78 20.71 -13.37
CA ASP A 301 -2.16 20.37 -13.73
C ASP A 301 -2.11 19.57 -15.04
N VAL A 302 -2.67 18.38 -15.03
CA VAL A 302 -2.67 17.43 -16.15
C VAL A 302 -3.47 17.99 -17.33
N GLU A 303 -4.61 18.62 -17.08
CA GLU A 303 -5.52 19.13 -18.12
C GLU A 303 -4.91 20.27 -18.93
N THR A 304 -4.02 21.08 -18.32
CA THR A 304 -3.39 22.22 -18.95
C THR A 304 -1.99 21.94 -19.47
N ASN A 305 -1.40 20.80 -19.11
CA ASN A 305 -0.04 20.47 -19.50
C ASN A 305 0.06 20.05 -20.98
N GLY A 306 0.84 20.79 -21.77
CA GLY A 306 0.98 20.56 -23.22
C GLY A 306 1.59 19.21 -23.58
N THR A 307 2.56 18.71 -22.79
CA THR A 307 3.18 17.40 -23.01
C THR A 307 2.19 16.27 -22.78
N VAL A 308 1.39 16.33 -21.71
CA VAL A 308 0.38 15.31 -21.41
C VAL A 308 -0.67 15.26 -22.52
N ARG A 309 -1.21 16.39 -22.93
CA ARG A 309 -2.17 16.49 -24.05
C ARG A 309 -1.62 15.90 -25.34
N ARG A 310 -0.37 16.20 -25.66
CA ARG A 310 0.26 15.67 -26.87
C ARG A 310 0.41 14.14 -26.79
N VAL A 311 0.77 13.59 -25.63
CA VAL A 311 0.83 12.15 -25.40
C VAL A 311 -0.55 11.51 -25.57
N GLU A 312 -1.62 12.10 -25.05
CA GLU A 312 -2.99 11.62 -25.28
C GLU A 312 -3.36 11.58 -26.77
N GLU A 313 -3.05 12.64 -27.50
CA GLU A 313 -3.28 12.69 -28.95
C GLU A 313 -2.52 11.58 -29.70
N LEU A 314 -1.25 11.35 -29.34
CA LEU A 314 -0.40 10.32 -29.94
C LEU A 314 -0.89 8.91 -29.67
N LEU A 315 -1.51 8.67 -28.51
CA LEU A 315 -1.97 7.36 -28.06
C LEU A 315 -3.43 7.06 -28.44
N ALA A 316 -4.22 8.07 -28.77
CA ALA A 316 -5.63 7.92 -29.16
C ALA A 316 -5.85 6.90 -30.31
N PRO A 317 -5.03 6.85 -31.38
CA PRO A 317 -5.18 5.86 -32.46
C PRO A 317 -5.07 4.41 -31.98
N TYR A 318 -4.38 4.16 -30.86
CA TYR A 318 -4.17 2.83 -30.29
C TYR A 318 -5.21 2.48 -29.22
N ASN A 319 -6.23 3.33 -29.02
CA ASN A 319 -7.22 3.22 -27.94
C ASN A 319 -6.58 3.15 -26.54
N VAL A 320 -5.50 3.89 -26.34
CA VAL A 320 -4.85 4.08 -25.05
C VAL A 320 -5.25 5.45 -24.52
N SER A 321 -5.88 5.45 -23.37
CA SER A 321 -6.30 6.66 -22.65
C SER A 321 -6.24 6.40 -21.14
N PHE A 322 -6.37 7.45 -20.35
CA PHE A 322 -6.49 7.36 -18.92
C PHE A 322 -7.67 8.20 -18.40
N GLY A 323 -8.22 7.82 -17.26
CA GLY A 323 -9.35 8.51 -16.65
C GLY A 323 -8.92 9.43 -15.52
N ASN A 324 -9.88 10.15 -14.94
CA ASN A 324 -9.68 11.13 -13.86
C ASN A 324 -8.89 10.59 -12.65
N ARG A 325 -8.92 9.29 -12.39
CA ARG A 325 -8.13 8.69 -11.30
C ARG A 325 -6.66 8.77 -11.61
N VAL A 326 -6.25 8.29 -12.78
CA VAL A 326 -4.85 8.31 -13.24
C VAL A 326 -4.37 9.75 -13.38
N ALA A 327 -5.22 10.68 -13.86
CA ALA A 327 -4.91 12.10 -13.91
C ALA A 327 -4.53 12.66 -12.52
N ARG A 328 -5.34 12.38 -11.48
CA ARG A 328 -5.04 12.79 -10.09
C ARG A 328 -3.76 12.14 -9.56
N GLN A 329 -3.56 10.85 -9.86
CA GLN A 329 -2.31 10.16 -9.47
C GLN A 329 -1.09 10.80 -10.13
N MET A 330 -1.18 11.19 -11.42
CA MET A 330 -0.11 11.93 -12.10
C MET A 330 0.18 13.26 -11.44
N GLU A 331 -0.87 14.04 -11.10
CA GLU A 331 -0.68 15.32 -10.43
C GLU A 331 0.02 15.17 -9.08
N ASP A 332 -0.49 14.27 -8.25
CA ASP A 332 0.10 13.99 -6.94
C ASP A 332 1.55 13.50 -7.09
N TYR A 333 1.78 12.55 -8.01
CA TYR A 333 3.11 11.99 -8.26
C TYR A 333 4.10 13.06 -8.70
N VAL A 334 3.78 13.85 -9.73
CA VAL A 334 4.68 14.86 -10.29
C VAL A 334 5.04 15.90 -9.23
N ARG A 335 4.04 16.40 -8.48
CA ARG A 335 4.25 17.39 -7.44
C ARG A 335 5.18 16.87 -6.33
N ILE A 336 4.95 15.63 -5.88
CA ILE A 336 5.73 15.01 -4.81
C ILE A 336 7.14 14.65 -5.30
N TYR A 337 7.26 14.07 -6.49
CA TYR A 337 8.57 13.74 -7.07
C TYR A 337 9.45 14.97 -7.19
N CYS A 338 8.92 16.05 -7.77
CA CYS A 338 9.66 17.30 -7.90
C CYS A 338 10.09 17.87 -6.55
N ALA A 339 9.25 17.79 -5.53
CA ALA A 339 9.57 18.27 -4.17
C ALA A 339 10.64 17.44 -3.44
N CYS A 340 11.00 16.26 -3.97
CA CYS A 340 12.12 15.47 -3.47
C CYS A 340 13.51 16.03 -3.83
N PHE A 341 13.57 17.10 -4.62
CA PHE A 341 14.84 17.66 -5.09
C PHE A 341 14.95 19.15 -4.79
N PRO A 342 16.20 19.69 -4.68
CA PRO A 342 16.43 21.11 -4.35
C PRO A 342 15.93 22.07 -5.45
N SER A 343 15.82 21.60 -6.68
CA SER A 343 15.32 22.38 -7.82
C SER A 343 14.13 21.68 -8.45
N PRO A 344 12.92 21.77 -7.88
CA PRO A 344 11.73 21.02 -8.31
C PRO A 344 11.42 21.17 -9.80
N ALA A 345 11.46 22.39 -10.34
CA ALA A 345 11.11 22.66 -11.74
C ALA A 345 12.05 21.95 -12.76
N SER A 346 13.31 21.71 -12.39
CA SER A 346 14.26 21.00 -13.26
C SER A 346 13.96 19.51 -13.40
N ARG A 347 13.11 18.95 -12.53
CA ARG A 347 12.76 17.52 -12.50
C ARG A 347 11.39 17.22 -13.13
N LEU A 348 10.70 18.23 -13.65
CA LEU A 348 9.35 18.07 -14.20
C LEU A 348 9.31 17.07 -15.36
N ASN A 349 10.21 17.17 -16.34
CA ASN A 349 10.23 16.26 -17.49
C ASN A 349 10.53 14.82 -17.06
N GLU A 350 11.43 14.63 -16.11
CA GLU A 350 11.74 13.31 -15.55
C GLU A 350 10.56 12.70 -14.81
N ALA A 351 9.88 13.51 -13.98
CA ALA A 351 8.67 13.08 -13.28
C ALA A 351 7.56 12.70 -14.26
N LEU A 352 7.34 13.52 -15.28
CA LEU A 352 6.34 13.24 -16.33
C LEU A 352 6.68 11.96 -17.09
N GLU A 353 7.93 11.80 -17.49
CA GLU A 353 8.35 10.61 -18.21
C GLU A 353 8.18 9.33 -17.38
N ASN A 354 8.50 9.38 -16.07
CA ASN A 354 8.30 8.26 -15.16
C ASN A 354 6.84 7.81 -15.14
N ILE A 355 5.94 8.75 -14.81
CA ILE A 355 4.53 8.42 -14.61
C ILE A 355 3.81 8.10 -15.94
N LEU A 356 4.13 8.81 -17.03
CA LEU A 356 3.56 8.53 -18.34
C LEU A 356 4.01 7.15 -18.86
N LEU A 357 5.28 6.81 -18.68
CA LEU A 357 5.79 5.51 -19.08
C LEU A 357 5.11 4.37 -18.32
N SER A 358 4.97 4.49 -17.01
CA SER A 358 4.42 3.42 -16.17
C SER A 358 2.90 3.27 -16.29
N GLU A 359 2.16 4.39 -16.36
CA GLU A 359 0.70 4.35 -16.23
C GLU A 359 -0.04 4.44 -17.58
N VAL A 360 0.63 4.92 -18.63
CA VAL A 360 -0.03 5.20 -19.91
C VAL A 360 0.67 4.48 -21.06
N VAL A 361 1.95 4.76 -21.30
CA VAL A 361 2.69 4.24 -22.46
C VAL A 361 2.87 2.72 -22.38
N ALA A 362 3.04 2.16 -21.17
CA ALA A 362 3.14 0.72 -20.95
C ALA A 362 1.91 -0.06 -21.45
N LYS A 363 0.74 0.57 -21.55
CA LYS A 363 -0.47 -0.07 -22.10
C LYS A 363 -0.35 -0.43 -23.58
N LEU A 364 0.64 0.13 -24.29
CA LEU A 364 0.96 -0.23 -25.67
C LEU A 364 1.51 -1.65 -25.82
N GLU A 365 2.03 -2.30 -24.75
CA GLU A 365 2.49 -3.70 -24.79
C GLU A 365 1.43 -4.66 -25.35
N ASN A 366 0.16 -4.36 -25.10
CA ASN A 366 -0.98 -5.17 -25.55
C ASN A 366 -1.67 -4.61 -26.81
N ARG A 367 -1.00 -3.73 -27.56
CA ARG A 367 -1.54 -3.06 -28.74
C ARG A 367 -0.65 -3.31 -29.98
N ASN A 368 -1.28 -3.37 -31.13
CA ASN A 368 -0.51 -3.39 -32.36
C ASN A 368 -0.10 -1.97 -32.75
N VAL A 369 1.21 -1.68 -32.73
CA VAL A 369 1.78 -0.41 -33.15
C VAL A 369 2.46 -0.61 -34.51
N GLU A 370 1.83 -0.13 -35.59
CA GLU A 370 2.29 -0.36 -36.97
C GLU A 370 3.59 0.38 -37.27
N ASP A 371 3.68 1.67 -36.89
CA ASP A 371 4.87 2.51 -37.12
C ASP A 371 5.48 2.96 -35.79
N ARG A 372 6.29 2.06 -35.20
CA ARG A 372 6.95 2.28 -33.92
C ARG A 372 8.00 3.39 -33.98
N GLU A 373 8.73 3.49 -35.09
CA GLU A 373 9.77 4.51 -35.23
C GLU A 373 9.19 5.91 -35.36
N ALA A 374 8.08 6.07 -36.08
CA ALA A 374 7.40 7.36 -36.15
C ALA A 374 6.84 7.76 -34.77
N LEU A 375 6.20 6.83 -34.05
CA LEU A 375 5.68 7.11 -32.72
C LEU A 375 6.81 7.41 -31.73
N ALA A 376 7.92 6.66 -31.76
CA ALA A 376 9.07 6.90 -30.91
C ALA A 376 9.72 8.26 -31.20
N ALA A 377 9.82 8.69 -32.47
CA ALA A 377 10.34 10.00 -32.84
C ALA A 377 9.49 11.16 -32.26
N GLU A 378 8.17 10.99 -32.21
CA GLU A 378 7.27 11.97 -31.56
C GLU A 378 7.56 12.07 -30.05
N PHE A 379 7.77 10.94 -29.33
CA PHE A 379 8.17 10.95 -27.93
C PHE A 379 9.53 11.61 -27.71
N ASP A 380 10.51 11.33 -28.58
CA ASP A 380 11.83 12.01 -28.55
C ASP A 380 11.69 13.52 -28.72
N GLY A 381 10.81 13.95 -29.65
CA GLY A 381 10.50 15.38 -29.87
C GLY A 381 9.90 16.07 -28.62
N LEU A 382 9.25 15.33 -27.74
CA LEU A 382 8.72 15.81 -26.45
C LEU A 382 9.75 15.73 -25.31
N GLY A 383 10.96 15.19 -25.55
CA GLY A 383 11.98 14.95 -24.54
C GLY A 383 11.66 13.75 -23.62
N LEU A 384 10.81 12.82 -24.07
CA LEU A 384 10.39 11.61 -23.38
C LEU A 384 11.15 10.39 -23.94
N HIS A 385 12.47 10.39 -23.76
CA HIS A 385 13.38 9.42 -24.42
C HIS A 385 13.16 7.98 -23.97
N ARG A 386 12.83 7.75 -22.68
CA ARG A 386 12.54 6.39 -22.18
C ARG A 386 11.22 5.86 -22.69
N CYS A 387 10.24 6.73 -22.93
CA CYS A 387 9.00 6.37 -23.62
C CYS A 387 9.27 5.99 -25.06
N ALA A 388 10.15 6.74 -25.77
CA ALA A 388 10.59 6.41 -27.12
C ALA A 388 11.30 5.05 -27.19
N ASP A 389 12.25 4.81 -26.30
CA ASP A 389 12.97 3.53 -26.19
C ASP A 389 12.03 2.36 -25.91
N PHE A 390 11.05 2.56 -25.04
CA PHE A 390 10.02 1.56 -24.76
C PHE A 390 9.20 1.21 -26.02
N VAL A 391 8.79 2.22 -26.77
CA VAL A 391 8.02 2.01 -28.03
C VAL A 391 8.85 1.29 -29.07
N ARG A 392 10.15 1.59 -29.23
CA ARG A 392 11.05 0.87 -30.12
C ARG A 392 11.18 -0.62 -29.74
N GLY A 393 11.25 -0.90 -28.43
CA GLY A 393 11.37 -2.27 -27.90
C GLY A 393 10.09 -3.10 -27.95
N LEU A 394 8.94 -2.52 -28.31
CA LEU A 394 7.68 -3.29 -28.43
C LEU A 394 7.84 -4.41 -29.49
N ASN A 395 7.46 -5.64 -29.14
CA ASN A 395 7.52 -6.85 -30.00
C ASN A 395 8.93 -7.40 -30.33
N GLU A 396 10.02 -6.91 -29.73
CA GLU A 396 11.32 -7.60 -29.84
C GLU A 396 11.39 -8.88 -29.02
N GLU A 397 10.49 -9.07 -28.03
CA GLU A 397 10.41 -10.27 -27.18
C GLU A 397 9.65 -11.45 -27.84
N PHE A 398 9.15 -11.30 -29.07
CA PHE A 398 8.43 -12.35 -29.82
C PHE A 398 9.22 -12.95 -30.99
N LEU A 399 10.51 -12.66 -31.11
CA LEU A 399 11.45 -13.28 -32.04
C LEU A 399 12.56 -14.04 -31.31
#